data_af5ec9fc4190e626348c15d873d29c86
#
_entry.id   af5ec9fc4190e626348c15d873d29c86
#
_cell.length_a   1.000
_cell.length_b   1.000
_cell.length_c   1.000
_cell.angle_alpha   90.00
_cell.angle_beta   90.00
_cell.angle_gamma   90.00
#
_symmetry.space_group_name_H-M   'P 1'
#
loop_
_entity.id
_entity.type
_entity.pdbx_description
1 polymer ?
#
loop_
_entity_poly.entity_id
_entity_poly.type
_entity_poly.pdbx_seq_one_letter_code
_entity_poly.pdbx_strand_id
1 'polypeptide(L)'
;MVLNTPIGRGGLVATMNYSDFQLDDNATIQSLKILINQCWKTLPIFEGKDKENKIVYSREEAYENYQKHLCFLITKVSGASKIWQDNQYYVELVYMLVGMQDFKEDEHDRVKYIVHHCTKLVINMIDVILNNES
;
A
#
# COMPACT_ATOMS: atom_id res chain seq x y z
N MET A 1 -5.86 4.82 -27.15
CA MET A 1 -5.45 4.74 -26.36
C MET A 1 -5.52 4.20 -25.87
N VAL A 2 -5.60 4.33 -26.57
CA VAL A 2 -5.20 4.06 -25.92
C VAL A 2 -5.47 3.36 -25.57
N LEU A 3 -5.53 3.55 -25.97
CA LEU A 3 -5.21 3.10 -25.45
C LEU A 3 -5.36 2.69 -25.32
N ASN A 4 -5.47 2.68 -25.96
CA ASN A 4 -5.20 2.41 -25.56
C ASN A 4 -5.16 2.04 -25.36
N THR A 5 -5.00 2.10 -25.94
CA THR A 5 -4.56 1.87 -25.49
C THR A 5 -4.45 1.50 -25.23
N PRO A 6 -4.23 1.69 -25.67
CA PRO A 6 -3.87 1.49 -25.09
C PRO A 6 -3.68 1.28 -24.77
N ILE A 7 -3.59 1.22 -25.08
CA ILE A 7 -3.18 1.20 -24.39
C ILE A 7 -2.77 1.39 -24.08
N GLY A 8 -2.47 1.35 -24.66
CA GLY A 8 -1.86 1.70 -23.99
C GLY A 8 -1.59 1.93 -23.80
N ARG A 9 -1.44 1.90 -24.12
CA ARG A 9 -1.06 2.15 -23.63
C ARG A 9 -1.02 1.62 -23.19
N GLY A 10 -1.10 1.46 -23.88
CA GLY A 10 -0.82 1.15 -23.21
C GLY A 10 -1.17 0.77 -22.95
N GLY A 11 -1.68 0.57 -23.34
CA GLY A 11 -1.76 0.31 -22.78
C GLY A 11 -2.34 0.15 -22.43
N LEU A 12 -2.85 0.12 -22.42
CA LEU A 12 -3.33 0.05 -21.77
C LEU A 12 -4.24 0.03 -21.45
N VAL A 13 -4.88 0.18 -21.47
CA VAL A 13 -5.63 0.21 -21.14
C VAL A 13 -6.54 0.15 -20.70
N ALA A 14 -7.70 -0.05 -20.39
CA ALA A 14 -8.48 -0.13 -20.04
C ALA A 14 -9.48 -0.09 -19.43
N THR A 15 -10.53 0.04 -18.84
CA THR A 15 -11.32 0.34 -18.39
C THR A 15 -12.08 0.08 -17.50
N MET A 16 -13.20 0.09 -17.04
CA MET A 16 -13.68 -0.24 -16.24
C MET A 16 -13.73 0.25 -15.09
N ASN A 17 -14.26 0.00 -14.32
CA ASN A 17 -14.19 0.49 -13.21
C ASN A 17 -13.09 0.19 -12.62
N TYR A 18 -12.21 0.69 -13.09
CA TYR A 18 -11.11 0.60 -12.49
C TYR A 18 -11.24 1.24 -11.27
N SER A 19 -10.49 1.12 -10.46
CA SER A 19 -10.34 1.86 -9.26
C SER A 19 -9.97 3.29 -9.58
N ASP A 20 -9.94 4.13 -8.57
CA ASP A 20 -9.49 5.49 -8.69
C ASP A 20 -8.10 5.59 -9.26
N PHE A 21 -7.36 4.50 -9.23
CA PHE A 21 -6.02 4.43 -9.78
C PHE A 21 -5.97 4.57 -11.28
N GLN A 22 -7.13 4.70 -11.94
CA GLN A 22 -7.07 4.80 -13.36
C GLN A 22 -7.73 6.02 -13.93
N LEU A 23 -8.42 6.80 -13.11
CA LEU A 23 -9.16 7.94 -13.61
C LEU A 23 -8.24 9.02 -14.16
N ASP A 24 -7.18 9.32 -13.44
CA ASP A 24 -6.11 10.20 -13.91
C ASP A 24 -4.91 10.07 -12.99
N ASP A 25 -3.79 10.57 -13.46
CA ASP A 25 -2.54 10.41 -12.72
C ASP A 25 -2.54 11.17 -11.40
N ASN A 26 -3.18 12.34 -11.34
CA ASN A 26 -3.25 13.10 -10.10
C ASN A 26 -4.05 12.37 -9.04
N ALA A 27 -5.19 11.80 -9.42
CA ALA A 27 -6.00 11.03 -8.49
C ALA A 27 -5.24 9.80 -8.00
N THR A 28 -4.53 9.14 -8.90
CA THR A 28 -3.72 7.98 -8.54
C THR A 28 -2.62 8.36 -7.56
N ILE A 29 -1.91 9.45 -7.82
CA ILE A 29 -0.85 9.92 -6.93
C ILE A 29 -1.42 10.24 -5.55
N GLN A 30 -2.58 10.88 -5.47
CA GLN A 30 -3.20 11.17 -4.18
C GLN A 30 -3.56 9.89 -3.43
N SER A 31 -4.10 8.91 -4.13
CA SER A 31 -4.41 7.62 -3.53
C SER A 31 -3.16 6.92 -3.00
N LEU A 32 -2.06 6.99 -3.74
CA LEU A 32 -0.79 6.41 -3.30
C LEU A 32 -0.20 7.16 -2.10
N LYS A 33 -0.36 8.48 -2.05
CA LYS A 33 0.08 9.27 -0.89
C LYS A 33 -0.71 8.88 0.36
N ILE A 34 -2.00 8.66 0.21
CA ILE A 34 -2.83 8.18 1.32
C ILE A 34 -2.34 6.81 1.78
N LEU A 35 -1.98 5.95 0.82
CA LEU A 35 -1.47 4.62 1.14
C LEU A 35 -0.16 4.70 1.92
N ILE A 36 0.72 5.65 1.60
CA ILE A 36 1.94 5.86 2.36
C ILE A 36 1.61 6.13 3.83
N ASN A 37 0.65 7.02 4.08
CA ASN A 37 0.23 7.32 5.45
C ASN A 37 -0.34 6.11 6.15
N GLN A 38 -1.10 5.28 5.44
CA GLN A 38 -1.66 4.06 6.03
C GLN A 38 -0.56 3.06 6.37
N CYS A 39 0.47 2.96 5.52
CA CYS A 39 1.60 2.09 5.83
C CYS A 39 2.33 2.56 7.09
N TRP A 40 2.54 3.86 7.23
CA TRP A 40 3.20 4.40 8.43
C TRP A 40 2.39 4.13 9.70
N LYS A 41 1.07 4.15 9.62
CA LYS A 41 0.22 3.88 10.79
C LYS A 41 0.36 2.45 11.30
N THR A 42 0.85 1.54 10.48
CA THR A 42 1.01 0.15 10.87
C THR A 42 1.90 0.02 12.11
N LEU A 43 2.97 0.80 12.18
CA LEU A 43 3.91 0.68 13.29
C LEU A 43 3.32 1.12 14.63
N PRO A 44 2.75 2.32 14.77
CA PRO A 44 2.13 2.69 16.06
C PRO A 44 0.96 1.77 16.42
N ILE A 45 0.22 1.26 15.45
CA ILE A 45 -0.84 0.30 15.74
C ILE A 45 -0.25 -0.97 16.32
N PHE A 46 0.83 -1.48 15.74
CA PHE A 46 1.53 -2.65 16.28
C PHE A 46 2.04 -2.39 17.70
N GLU A 47 2.49 -1.16 17.96
CA GLU A 47 3.00 -0.79 19.26
C GLU A 47 1.91 -0.55 20.30
N GLY A 48 0.66 -0.48 19.88
CA GLY A 48 -0.46 -0.24 20.79
C GLY A 48 -0.64 1.21 21.18
N LYS A 49 -0.21 2.13 20.32
CA LYS A 49 -0.25 3.56 20.61
C LYS A 49 -1.51 4.23 20.08
N ASP A 50 -1.91 5.31 20.75
CA ASP A 50 -3.00 6.16 20.29
C ASP A 50 -2.47 7.28 19.39
N LYS A 51 -3.33 8.23 19.02
CA LYS A 51 -2.96 9.34 18.15
C LYS A 51 -1.93 10.28 18.79
N GLU A 52 -1.83 10.25 20.11
CA GLU A 52 -0.87 11.07 20.85
C GLU A 52 0.42 10.33 21.13
N ASN A 53 0.60 9.19 20.47
CA ASN A 53 1.82 8.39 20.58
C ASN A 53 2.02 7.79 21.97
N LYS A 54 0.93 7.55 22.68
CA LYS A 54 0.97 6.94 24.01
C LYS A 54 0.48 5.49 23.92
N ILE A 55 1.13 4.60 24.66
CA ILE A 55 0.72 3.20 24.69
C ILE A 55 -0.56 3.11 25.52
N VAL A 56 -1.66 2.69 24.88
CA VAL A 56 -2.97 2.59 25.52
C VAL A 56 -3.60 1.22 25.35
N TYR A 57 -3.01 0.37 24.54
CA TYR A 57 -3.53 -0.97 24.29
C TYR A 57 -2.59 -2.04 24.86
N SER A 58 -3.15 -3.14 25.35
CA SER A 58 -2.35 -4.29 25.74
C SER A 58 -1.67 -4.89 24.50
N ARG A 59 -0.66 -5.74 24.71
CA ARG A 59 -0.01 -6.40 23.58
C ARG A 59 -1.00 -7.20 22.76
N GLU A 60 -1.89 -7.88 23.43
CA GLU A 60 -2.89 -8.72 22.77
C GLU A 60 -3.84 -7.87 21.91
N GLU A 61 -4.35 -6.78 22.47
CA GLU A 61 -5.24 -5.89 21.76
C GLU A 61 -4.53 -5.21 20.59
N ALA A 62 -3.30 -4.77 20.82
CA ALA A 62 -2.50 -4.11 19.79
C ALA A 62 -2.24 -5.06 18.62
N TYR A 63 -1.93 -6.32 18.93
CA TYR A 63 -1.67 -7.29 17.88
C TYR A 63 -2.94 -7.58 17.07
N GLU A 64 -4.08 -7.64 17.72
CA GLU A 64 -5.36 -7.84 17.05
C GLU A 64 -5.66 -6.66 16.12
N ASN A 65 -5.46 -5.44 16.62
CA ASN A 65 -5.66 -4.24 15.82
C ASN A 65 -4.70 -4.21 14.62
N TYR A 66 -3.47 -4.66 14.82
CA TYR A 66 -2.48 -4.76 13.78
C TYR A 66 -2.94 -5.72 12.67
N GLN A 67 -3.45 -6.90 13.04
CA GLN A 67 -3.93 -7.85 12.06
C GLN A 67 -5.11 -7.29 11.25
N LYS A 68 -6.02 -6.60 11.92
CA LYS A 68 -7.16 -5.97 11.23
C LYS A 68 -6.69 -4.89 10.27
N HIS A 69 -5.70 -4.11 10.68
CA HIS A 69 -5.15 -3.05 9.84
C HIS A 69 -4.49 -3.63 8.59
N LEU A 70 -3.74 -4.73 8.74
CA LEU A 70 -3.13 -5.41 7.60
C LEU A 70 -4.17 -5.94 6.63
N CYS A 71 -5.24 -6.54 7.14
CA CYS A 71 -6.33 -7.01 6.28
C CYS A 71 -6.92 -5.86 5.48
N PHE A 72 -7.11 -4.71 6.13
CA PHE A 72 -7.61 -3.52 5.46
C PHE A 72 -6.65 -3.07 4.35
N LEU A 73 -5.35 -3.00 4.64
CA LEU A 73 -4.35 -2.59 3.66
C LEU A 73 -4.29 -3.56 2.47
N ILE A 74 -4.28 -4.85 2.75
CA ILE A 74 -4.20 -5.87 1.71
C ILE A 74 -5.41 -5.78 0.79
N THR A 75 -6.61 -5.63 1.38
CA THR A 75 -7.82 -5.50 0.60
C THR A 75 -7.77 -4.25 -0.28
N LYS A 76 -7.35 -3.14 0.28
CA LYS A 76 -7.25 -1.88 -0.44
C LYS A 76 -6.27 -1.96 -1.60
N VAL A 77 -5.09 -2.52 -1.34
CA VAL A 77 -4.05 -2.64 -2.36
C VAL A 77 -4.46 -3.63 -3.44
N SER A 78 -5.11 -4.73 -3.04
CA SER A 78 -5.57 -5.74 -4.01
C SER A 78 -6.57 -5.17 -5.01
N GLY A 79 -7.30 -4.13 -4.63
CA GLY A 79 -8.24 -3.48 -5.54
C GLY A 79 -7.57 -2.85 -6.75
N ALA A 80 -6.27 -2.60 -6.69
CA ALA A 80 -5.51 -2.00 -7.78
C ALA A 80 -4.84 -3.04 -8.68
N SER A 81 -5.08 -4.33 -8.44
CA SER A 81 -4.33 -5.40 -9.10
C SER A 81 -4.44 -5.38 -10.62
N LYS A 82 -5.59 -5.01 -11.16
CA LYS A 82 -5.77 -5.02 -12.62
C LYS A 82 -4.88 -4.00 -13.31
N ILE A 83 -4.57 -2.91 -12.63
CA ILE A 83 -3.78 -1.83 -13.20
C ILE A 83 -2.30 -2.06 -12.96
N TRP A 84 -1.96 -2.57 -11.77
CA TRP A 84 -0.59 -2.65 -11.32
C TRP A 84 0.00 -4.06 -11.29
N GLN A 85 -0.74 -5.07 -11.76
CA GLN A 85 -0.33 -6.48 -11.60
C GLN A 85 1.05 -6.80 -12.16
N ASP A 86 1.48 -6.07 -13.19
CA ASP A 86 2.78 -6.33 -13.81
C ASP A 86 3.89 -5.42 -13.30
N ASN A 87 3.56 -4.51 -12.39
CA ASN A 87 4.55 -3.60 -11.84
C ASN A 87 5.28 -4.27 -10.67
N GLN A 88 6.61 -4.32 -10.76
CA GLN A 88 7.40 -5.04 -9.75
C GLN A 88 7.28 -4.44 -8.35
N TYR A 89 7.13 -3.12 -8.24
CA TYR A 89 6.98 -2.48 -6.92
C TYR A 89 5.66 -2.86 -6.28
N TYR A 90 4.61 -2.91 -7.08
CA TYR A 90 3.29 -3.32 -6.61
C TYR A 90 3.32 -4.77 -6.13
N VAL A 91 3.90 -5.67 -6.93
CA VAL A 91 3.97 -7.09 -6.58
C VAL A 91 4.73 -7.27 -5.28
N GLU A 92 5.85 -6.58 -5.13
CA GLU A 92 6.65 -6.67 -3.92
C GLU A 92 5.90 -6.11 -2.71
N LEU A 93 5.17 -5.01 -2.90
CA LEU A 93 4.36 -4.41 -1.84
C LEU A 93 3.32 -5.41 -1.31
N VAL A 94 2.63 -6.10 -2.22
CA VAL A 94 1.63 -7.10 -1.82
C VAL A 94 2.30 -8.22 -1.02
N TYR A 95 3.45 -8.72 -1.49
CA TYR A 95 4.19 -9.74 -0.77
C TYR A 95 4.58 -9.30 0.63
N MET A 96 5.04 -8.05 0.77
CA MET A 96 5.46 -7.53 2.07
C MET A 96 4.27 -7.43 3.02
N LEU A 97 3.14 -6.93 2.55
CA LEU A 97 1.95 -6.78 3.38
C LEU A 97 1.43 -8.14 3.85
N VAL A 98 1.38 -9.11 2.92
CA VAL A 98 0.93 -10.45 3.27
C VAL A 98 1.89 -11.09 4.26
N GLY A 99 3.20 -10.92 4.05
CA GLY A 99 4.21 -11.48 4.95
C GLY A 99 4.14 -10.92 6.35
N MET A 100 3.73 -9.65 6.49
CA MET A 100 3.60 -9.04 7.81
C MET A 100 2.51 -9.69 8.67
N GLN A 101 1.56 -10.37 8.05
CA GLN A 101 0.52 -11.07 8.82
C GLN A 101 1.09 -12.22 9.64
N ASP A 102 2.24 -12.75 9.24
CA ASP A 102 2.87 -13.86 9.95
C ASP A 102 3.82 -13.41 11.05
N PHE A 103 4.09 -12.10 11.16
CA PHE A 103 4.97 -11.59 12.22
C PHE A 103 4.25 -11.72 13.57
N LYS A 104 5.02 -12.09 14.59
CA LYS A 104 4.50 -12.28 15.94
C LYS A 104 4.61 -11.00 16.75
N GLU A 105 4.00 -11.03 17.93
CA GLU A 105 3.91 -9.86 18.79
C GLU A 105 5.27 -9.28 19.19
N ASP A 106 6.31 -10.11 19.23
CA ASP A 106 7.65 -9.67 19.65
C ASP A 106 8.55 -9.29 18.48
N GLU A 107 8.02 -9.23 17.26
CA GLU A 107 8.85 -8.96 16.09
C GLU A 107 8.79 -7.50 15.66
N HIS A 108 8.86 -6.60 16.62
CA HIS A 108 8.76 -5.15 16.39
C HIS A 108 9.77 -4.64 15.36
N ASP A 109 11.01 -5.10 15.44
CA ASP A 109 12.06 -4.61 14.52
C ASP A 109 11.77 -5.02 13.08
N ARG A 110 11.21 -6.20 12.89
CA ARG A 110 10.82 -6.66 11.55
C ARG A 110 9.69 -5.83 11.00
N VAL A 111 8.67 -5.56 11.83
CA VAL A 111 7.55 -4.72 11.41
C VAL A 111 8.06 -3.35 10.99
N LYS A 112 8.93 -2.75 11.81
CA LYS A 112 9.50 -1.45 11.52
C LYS A 112 10.24 -1.45 10.18
N TYR A 113 11.08 -2.44 9.95
CA TYR A 113 11.84 -2.55 8.72
C TYR A 113 10.92 -2.66 7.49
N ILE A 114 9.92 -3.53 7.58
CA ILE A 114 9.02 -3.77 6.45
C ILE A 114 8.13 -2.55 6.19
N VAL A 115 7.70 -1.85 7.23
CA VAL A 115 6.92 -0.62 7.06
C VAL A 115 7.71 0.40 6.24
N HIS A 116 8.99 0.60 6.58
CA HIS A 116 9.85 1.50 5.81
C HIS A 116 9.98 1.04 4.38
N HIS A 117 10.14 -0.26 4.17
CA HIS A 117 10.29 -0.80 2.82
C HIS A 117 9.01 -0.63 2.00
N CYS A 118 7.86 -0.89 2.60
CA CYS A 118 6.57 -0.69 1.92
C CYS A 118 6.39 0.75 1.50
N THR A 119 6.77 1.69 2.36
CA THR A 119 6.68 3.12 2.05
C THR A 119 7.53 3.45 0.83
N LYS A 120 8.73 2.92 0.76
CA LYS A 120 9.61 3.16 -0.40
C LYS A 120 9.01 2.58 -1.68
N LEU A 121 8.39 1.41 -1.58
CA LEU A 121 7.77 0.79 -2.76
C LEU A 121 6.64 1.67 -3.30
N VAL A 122 5.82 2.23 -2.41
CA VAL A 122 4.73 3.11 -2.85
C VAL A 122 5.29 4.39 -3.47
N ILE A 123 6.37 4.95 -2.90
CA ILE A 123 7.04 6.11 -3.48
C ILE A 123 7.53 5.79 -4.88
N ASN A 124 8.10 4.61 -5.09
CA ASN A 124 8.56 4.18 -6.41
C ASN A 124 7.40 4.06 -7.40
N MET A 125 6.22 3.62 -6.92
CA MET A 125 5.04 3.58 -7.77
C MET A 125 4.63 5.00 -8.22
N ILE A 126 4.70 5.96 -7.31
CA ILE A 126 4.43 7.36 -7.66
C ILE A 126 5.42 7.85 -8.70
N ASP A 127 6.71 7.51 -8.53
CA ASP A 127 7.74 7.92 -9.48
C ASP A 127 7.51 7.34 -10.87
N VAL A 128 6.99 6.13 -10.96
CA VAL A 128 6.63 5.54 -12.26
C VAL A 128 5.61 6.42 -12.98
N ILE A 129 4.61 6.90 -12.26
CA ILE A 129 3.57 7.76 -12.85
C ILE A 129 4.20 9.08 -13.29
N LEU A 130 4.98 9.70 -12.42
CA LEU A 130 5.60 10.99 -12.73
C LEU A 130 6.53 10.90 -13.92
N ASN A 131 7.29 9.82 -14.03
CA ASN A 131 8.20 9.64 -15.15
C ASN A 131 7.46 9.40 -16.47
N ASN A 132 6.31 8.77 -16.40
CA ASN A 132 5.52 8.51 -17.60
C ASN A 132 4.79 9.76 -18.10
N GLU A 133 4.63 10.76 -17.24
CA GLU A 133 3.98 12.01 -17.63
C GLU A 133 4.89 12.94 -18.43
N SER A 134 6.17 12.72 -18.36
CA SER A 134 7.12 13.56 -19.10
C SER A 134 7.42 12.96 -20.47
#